data_c80bcd2908b48606d945b8792addb373
#
_entry.id   c80bcd2908b48606d945b8792addb373
#
_cell.length_a   1.000
_cell.length_b   1.000
_cell.length_c   1.000
_cell.angle_alpha   90.00
_cell.angle_beta   90.00
_cell.angle_gamma   90.00
#
_symmetry.space_group_name_H-M   'P 1'
#
loop_
_entity.id
_entity.type
_entity.pdbx_description
1 polymer ?
#
loop_
_entity_poly.entity_id
_entity_poly.type
_entity_poly.pdbx_seq_one_letter_code
_entity_poly.pdbx_strand_id
1 'polypeptide(L)'
;MRLTVACVLWMGEFEQRHYSPAWVYRLRDMVAAALPLSHRFVCLSNVDVPGVETIPLQTDWPGWWAKVELFNPALDLGDRVLYLDLDVFVTGDLTPIATYPAPMALMPPSHIFGTLRPREMDGVVRRYQASCMVWDPPTGREIFDLNTIDVMERFRADQDWIGHVLPDAATMPPEWFAKARQCRDGVPPDVRLVLAHRVDLIGRTLAEVAA
;
A
#
# COMPACT_ATOMS: atom_id res chain seq x y z
N MET A 1 5.85 21.44 -0.01
CA MET A 1 5.49 20.05 0.41
C MET A 1 6.35 19.08 -0.41
N ARG A 2 7.19 18.31 0.25
CA ARG A 2 8.01 17.25 -0.37
C ARG A 2 7.18 15.96 -0.37
N LEU A 3 6.63 15.61 -1.54
CA LEU A 3 5.84 14.39 -1.71
C LEU A 3 6.76 13.21 -2.03
N THR A 4 6.59 12.11 -1.30
CA THR A 4 7.25 10.84 -1.61
C THR A 4 6.18 9.79 -1.97
N VAL A 5 6.36 9.09 -3.08
CA VAL A 5 5.64 7.85 -3.37
C VAL A 5 6.52 6.70 -2.95
N ALA A 6 6.01 5.85 -2.08
CA ALA A 6 6.75 4.75 -1.49
C ALA A 6 6.11 3.39 -1.82
N CYS A 7 6.94 2.39 -2.03
CA CYS A 7 6.55 0.98 -2.03
C CYS A 7 7.52 0.17 -1.17
N VAL A 8 7.16 -1.09 -0.89
CA VAL A 8 8.01 -2.01 -0.14
C VAL A 8 8.21 -3.28 -0.97
N LEU A 9 9.46 -3.64 -1.20
CA LEU A 9 9.85 -4.92 -1.78
C LEU A 9 10.61 -5.73 -0.72
N TRP A 10 9.96 -6.73 -0.17
CA TRP A 10 10.62 -7.72 0.66
C TRP A 10 10.78 -9.02 -0.13
N MET A 11 12.00 -9.50 -0.27
CA MET A 11 12.32 -10.74 -0.96
C MET A 11 12.75 -11.80 0.05
N GLY A 12 11.98 -12.88 0.11
CA GLY A 12 12.17 -14.01 1.01
C GLY A 12 11.03 -15.01 0.84
N GLU A 13 11.01 -16.05 1.66
CA GLU A 13 9.93 -17.03 1.69
C GLU A 13 8.86 -16.60 2.68
N PHE A 14 7.70 -16.15 2.17
CA PHE A 14 6.58 -15.75 2.99
C PHE A 14 5.25 -15.98 2.24
N GLU A 15 4.40 -16.88 2.74
CA GLU A 15 3.06 -17.19 2.20
C GLU A 15 2.98 -17.35 0.67
N GLN A 16 3.97 -18.00 0.06
CA GLN A 16 4.04 -18.27 -1.40
C GLN A 16 3.95 -17.03 -2.29
N ARG A 17 4.27 -15.84 -1.76
CA ARG A 17 4.30 -14.59 -2.53
C ARG A 17 5.72 -14.29 -2.96
N HIS A 18 5.92 -14.19 -4.26
CA HIS A 18 7.22 -13.92 -4.86
C HIS A 18 7.15 -12.60 -5.63
N TYR A 19 7.60 -11.53 -4.98
CA TYR A 19 7.84 -10.26 -5.64
C TYR A 19 9.29 -10.17 -6.13
N SER A 20 9.55 -9.28 -7.09
CA SER A 20 10.87 -9.01 -7.64
C SER A 20 10.99 -7.54 -8.00
N PRO A 21 12.19 -7.03 -8.33
CA PRO A 21 12.38 -5.67 -8.80
C PRO A 21 11.47 -5.26 -9.98
N ALA A 22 11.05 -6.22 -10.82
CA ALA A 22 10.14 -5.97 -11.93
C ALA A 22 8.78 -5.35 -11.47
N TRP A 23 8.32 -5.70 -10.27
CA TRP A 23 7.10 -5.13 -9.69
C TRP A 23 7.28 -3.67 -9.32
N VAL A 24 8.46 -3.32 -8.81
CA VAL A 24 8.81 -1.95 -8.46
C VAL A 24 8.88 -1.07 -9.70
N TYR A 25 9.54 -1.55 -10.76
CA TYR A 25 9.62 -0.82 -12.03
C TYR A 25 8.24 -0.58 -12.64
N ARG A 26 7.40 -1.62 -12.66
CA ARG A 26 6.01 -1.49 -13.14
C ARG A 26 5.24 -0.42 -12.35
N LEU A 27 5.30 -0.47 -11.03
CA LEU A 27 4.59 0.51 -10.18
C LEU A 27 5.12 1.92 -10.40
N ARG A 28 6.45 2.10 -10.43
CA ARG A 28 7.09 3.40 -10.72
C ARG A 28 6.59 3.99 -12.03
N ASP A 29 6.56 3.19 -13.08
CA ASP A 29 6.18 3.67 -14.42
C ASP A 29 4.68 4.03 -14.48
N MET A 30 3.81 3.27 -13.81
CA MET A 30 2.39 3.61 -13.67
C MET A 30 2.19 4.90 -12.85
N VAL A 31 2.94 5.08 -11.76
CA VAL A 31 2.88 6.31 -10.95
C VAL A 31 3.36 7.50 -11.78
N ALA A 32 4.47 7.39 -12.48
CA ALA A 32 5.00 8.47 -13.31
C ALA A 32 4.01 8.93 -14.40
N ALA A 33 3.22 7.99 -14.94
CA ALA A 33 2.17 8.29 -15.94
C ALA A 33 0.91 8.93 -15.33
N ALA A 34 0.61 8.68 -14.04
CA ALA A 34 -0.66 9.04 -13.42
C ALA A 34 -0.58 10.10 -12.31
N LEU A 35 0.63 10.52 -11.93
CA LEU A 35 0.84 11.53 -10.89
C LEU A 35 1.65 12.72 -11.45
N PRO A 36 0.99 13.79 -11.92
CA PRO A 36 1.68 14.93 -12.50
C PRO A 36 2.38 15.84 -11.47
N LEU A 37 2.20 15.56 -10.18
CA LEU A 37 2.86 16.31 -9.11
C LEU A 37 4.35 15.91 -9.02
N SER A 38 5.22 16.90 -8.75
CA SER A 38 6.63 16.62 -8.45
C SER A 38 6.71 15.72 -7.20
N HIS A 39 7.34 14.59 -7.34
CA HIS A 39 7.48 13.61 -6.27
C HIS A 39 8.79 12.84 -6.37
N ARG A 40 9.23 12.31 -5.24
CA ARG A 40 10.29 11.31 -5.10
C ARG A 40 9.65 9.93 -5.12
N PHE A 41 10.20 8.97 -5.85
CA PHE A 41 9.76 7.58 -5.79
C PHE A 41 10.81 6.75 -5.08
N VAL A 42 10.44 6.06 -3.99
CA VAL A 42 11.35 5.25 -3.18
C VAL A 42 10.81 3.82 -3.00
N CYS A 43 11.73 2.88 -2.89
CA CYS A 43 11.43 1.50 -2.52
C CYS A 43 12.16 1.15 -1.22
N LEU A 44 11.44 0.82 -0.15
CA LEU A 44 12.06 0.16 0.99
C LEU A 44 12.26 -1.31 0.64
N SER A 45 13.49 -1.84 0.78
CA SER A 45 13.75 -3.20 0.36
C SER A 45 14.92 -3.84 1.09
N ASN A 46 14.90 -5.17 1.21
CA ASN A 46 16.02 -5.97 1.67
C ASN A 46 16.98 -6.39 0.53
N VAL A 47 16.71 -5.94 -0.70
CA VAL A 47 17.59 -6.10 -1.87
C VAL A 47 17.72 -4.77 -2.60
N ASP A 48 18.81 -4.61 -3.34
CA ASP A 48 18.96 -3.43 -4.21
C ASP A 48 18.00 -3.50 -5.41
N VAL A 49 17.46 -2.32 -5.79
CA VAL A 49 16.59 -2.17 -6.98
C VAL A 49 17.23 -1.15 -7.92
N PRO A 50 18.09 -1.58 -8.85
CA PRO A 50 18.84 -0.69 -9.72
C PRO A 50 17.96 0.31 -10.46
N GLY A 51 18.34 1.60 -10.45
CA GLY A 51 17.57 2.67 -11.10
C GLY A 51 16.31 3.13 -10.35
N VAL A 52 16.15 2.69 -9.10
CA VAL A 52 15.16 3.18 -8.13
C VAL A 52 15.91 3.59 -6.86
N GLU A 53 15.49 4.68 -6.25
CA GLU A 53 16.01 5.03 -4.94
C GLU A 53 15.58 3.98 -3.92
N THR A 54 16.53 3.16 -3.47
CA THR A 54 16.27 2.07 -2.53
C THR A 54 16.72 2.47 -1.14
N ILE A 55 15.80 2.37 -0.17
CA ILE A 55 16.09 2.53 1.26
C ILE A 55 16.18 1.12 1.84
N PRO A 56 17.32 0.71 2.42
CA PRO A 56 17.45 -0.61 3.02
C PRO A 56 16.48 -0.80 4.19
N LEU A 57 15.76 -1.93 4.21
CA LEU A 57 15.02 -2.37 5.39
C LEU A 57 15.99 -2.60 6.54
N GLN A 58 15.64 -2.13 7.72
CA GLN A 58 16.48 -2.17 8.92
C GLN A 58 16.07 -3.29 9.88
N THR A 59 14.88 -3.85 9.67
CA THR A 59 14.35 -4.95 10.48
C THR A 59 14.24 -6.22 9.63
N ASP A 60 14.23 -7.38 10.29
CA ASP A 60 14.01 -8.68 9.65
C ASP A 60 12.51 -9.05 9.62
N TRP A 61 11.62 -8.07 9.68
CA TRP A 61 10.18 -8.32 9.65
C TRP A 61 9.73 -8.87 8.28
N PRO A 62 9.10 -10.07 8.25
CA PRO A 62 8.87 -10.78 7.00
C PRO A 62 7.64 -10.28 6.24
N GLY A 63 7.71 -10.39 4.91
CA GLY A 63 6.56 -10.21 4.03
C GLY A 63 5.91 -8.84 4.15
N TRP A 64 4.60 -8.80 4.40
CA TRP A 64 3.86 -7.55 4.57
C TRP A 64 4.20 -6.77 5.84
N TRP A 65 4.83 -7.42 6.86
CA TRP A 65 5.26 -6.72 8.07
C TRP A 65 6.41 -5.74 7.81
N ALA A 66 7.22 -5.95 6.77
CA ALA A 66 8.23 -5.00 6.33
C ALA A 66 7.64 -3.61 6.00
N LYS A 67 6.36 -3.52 5.65
CA LYS A 67 5.65 -2.26 5.41
C LYS A 67 5.61 -1.36 6.65
N VAL A 68 5.63 -1.92 7.84
CA VAL A 68 5.61 -1.17 9.10
C VAL A 68 6.82 -0.25 9.23
N GLU A 69 7.95 -0.58 8.57
CA GLU A 69 9.13 0.29 8.54
C GLU A 69 8.90 1.65 7.85
N LEU A 70 7.87 1.80 7.02
CA LEU A 70 7.51 3.10 6.46
C LEU A 70 7.18 4.16 7.53
N PHE A 71 6.80 3.72 8.73
CA PHE A 71 6.48 4.58 9.86
C PHE A 71 7.66 4.79 10.81
N ASN A 72 8.86 4.28 10.46
CA ASN A 72 10.09 4.52 11.22
C ASN A 72 10.45 6.01 11.18
N PRO A 73 10.49 6.70 12.35
CA PRO A 73 10.78 8.13 12.42
C PRO A 73 12.21 8.49 12.01
N ALA A 74 13.11 7.53 11.88
CA ALA A 74 14.46 7.74 11.38
C ALA A 74 14.52 7.91 9.85
N LEU A 75 13.45 7.59 9.12
CA LEU A 75 13.39 7.74 7.66
C LEU A 75 12.98 9.17 7.27
N ASP A 76 13.77 9.81 6.41
CA ASP A 76 13.33 11.05 5.74
C ASP A 76 12.50 10.71 4.50
N LEU A 77 11.20 10.56 4.69
CA LEU A 77 10.22 10.36 3.62
C LEU A 77 9.53 11.67 3.17
N GLY A 78 10.01 12.83 3.62
CA GLY A 78 9.46 14.12 3.25
C GLY A 78 8.27 14.55 4.12
N ASP A 79 7.45 15.46 3.57
CA ASP A 79 6.34 16.08 4.30
C ASP A 79 5.02 15.31 4.11
N ARG A 80 4.93 14.57 3.01
CA ARG A 80 3.76 13.78 2.61
C ARG A 80 4.20 12.48 1.96
N VAL A 81 3.61 11.37 2.35
CA VAL A 81 3.90 10.05 1.78
C VAL A 81 2.64 9.45 1.18
N LEU A 82 2.73 8.97 -0.04
CA LEU A 82 1.76 8.09 -0.70
C LEU A 82 2.37 6.70 -0.81
N TYR A 83 1.82 5.74 -0.11
CA TYR A 83 2.21 4.33 -0.21
C TYR A 83 1.28 3.56 -1.14
N LEU A 84 1.85 2.70 -1.96
CA LEU A 84 1.14 1.76 -2.83
C LEU A 84 1.75 0.36 -2.73
N ASP A 85 0.90 -0.67 -2.58
CA ASP A 85 1.32 -2.06 -2.71
C ASP A 85 1.82 -2.34 -4.14
N LEU A 86 2.74 -3.30 -4.29
CA LEU A 86 3.33 -3.63 -5.57
C LEU A 86 2.34 -4.27 -6.56
N ASP A 87 1.27 -4.89 -6.08
CA ASP A 87 0.27 -5.62 -6.87
C ASP A 87 -0.99 -4.81 -7.19
N VAL A 88 -0.91 -3.49 -7.09
CA VAL A 88 -1.96 -2.60 -7.58
C VAL A 88 -1.76 -2.22 -9.05
N PHE A 89 -2.86 -1.91 -9.76
CA PHE A 89 -2.85 -1.19 -11.04
C PHE A 89 -3.31 0.24 -10.81
N VAL A 90 -2.52 1.19 -11.30
CA VAL A 90 -2.93 2.60 -11.36
C VAL A 90 -3.72 2.80 -12.64
N THR A 91 -4.97 3.22 -12.52
CA THR A 91 -5.92 3.34 -13.64
C THR A 91 -6.46 4.76 -13.83
N GLY A 92 -6.16 5.67 -12.90
CA GLY A 92 -6.59 7.05 -12.96
C GLY A 92 -5.61 8.01 -12.28
N ASP A 93 -5.91 9.31 -12.35
CA ASP A 93 -5.10 10.36 -11.73
C ASP A 93 -4.94 10.14 -10.21
N LEU A 94 -3.71 10.08 -9.75
CA LEU A 94 -3.37 9.89 -8.32
C LEU A 94 -3.37 11.20 -7.51
N THR A 95 -3.51 12.35 -8.15
CA THR A 95 -3.47 13.65 -7.46
C THR A 95 -4.45 13.74 -6.30
N PRO A 96 -5.73 13.34 -6.43
CA PRO A 96 -6.68 13.40 -5.31
C PRO A 96 -6.30 12.49 -4.13
N ILE A 97 -5.65 11.36 -4.39
CA ILE A 97 -5.13 10.48 -3.33
C ILE A 97 -3.94 11.15 -2.64
N ALA A 98 -2.94 11.59 -3.42
CA ALA A 98 -1.72 12.19 -2.90
C ALA A 98 -1.98 13.47 -2.08
N THR A 99 -3.02 14.24 -2.44
CA THR A 99 -3.41 15.49 -1.77
C THR A 99 -4.63 15.35 -0.87
N TYR A 100 -5.01 14.13 -0.48
CA TYR A 100 -6.18 13.89 0.36
C TYR A 100 -6.10 14.69 1.68
N PRO A 101 -7.13 15.46 2.07
CA PRO A 101 -7.02 16.44 3.14
C PRO A 101 -7.16 15.83 4.54
N ALA A 102 -6.29 14.87 4.86
CA ALA A 102 -6.21 14.29 6.20
C ALA A 102 -4.75 13.98 6.54
N PRO A 103 -4.33 14.09 7.81
CA PRO A 103 -2.97 13.78 8.23
C PRO A 103 -2.64 12.29 8.07
N MET A 104 -3.64 11.42 8.03
CA MET A 104 -3.55 9.99 7.69
C MET A 104 -4.86 9.53 7.07
N ALA A 105 -4.78 8.89 5.91
CA ALA A 105 -5.92 8.23 5.28
C ALA A 105 -5.52 6.90 4.63
N LEU A 106 -6.45 5.94 4.72
CA LEU A 106 -6.29 4.60 4.14
C LEU A 106 -7.47 4.26 3.23
N MET A 107 -7.32 3.20 2.47
CA MET A 107 -8.46 2.62 1.77
C MET A 107 -9.52 2.16 2.78
N PRO A 108 -10.81 2.32 2.46
CA PRO A 108 -11.88 1.77 3.29
C PRO A 108 -11.74 0.25 3.43
N PRO A 109 -12.34 -0.35 4.46
CA PRO A 109 -12.31 -1.80 4.67
C PRO A 109 -12.87 -2.47 3.42
N SER A 110 -12.05 -3.30 2.83
CA SER A 110 -12.23 -3.60 1.44
C SER A 110 -13.53 -4.30 1.13
N HIS A 111 -14.01 -3.96 0.02
CA HIS A 111 -14.73 -4.72 -0.99
C HIS A 111 -14.39 -6.23 -1.13
N ILE A 112 -13.50 -6.82 -0.32
CA ILE A 112 -13.19 -8.26 -0.40
C ILE A 112 -14.48 -9.08 -0.32
N PHE A 113 -15.50 -8.56 0.36
CA PHE A 113 -16.76 -9.25 0.59
C PHE A 113 -18.00 -8.42 0.25
N GLY A 114 -17.86 -7.34 -0.53
CA GLY A 114 -19.00 -6.50 -0.93
C GLY A 114 -19.55 -5.60 0.18
N THR A 115 -18.89 -5.47 1.31
CA THR A 115 -19.30 -4.58 2.41
C THR A 115 -18.24 -3.57 2.74
N LEU A 116 -18.64 -2.32 2.94
CA LEU A 116 -17.80 -1.21 3.41
C LEU A 116 -17.72 -1.16 4.94
N ARG A 117 -18.17 -2.19 5.64
CA ARG A 117 -18.18 -2.22 7.09
C ARG A 117 -16.89 -2.85 7.63
N PRO A 118 -16.36 -2.32 8.75
CA PRO A 118 -15.32 -3.01 9.49
C PRO A 118 -15.71 -4.46 9.75
N ARG A 119 -14.77 -5.39 9.57
CA ARG A 119 -15.00 -6.80 9.80
C ARG A 119 -14.19 -7.28 10.99
N GLU A 120 -14.86 -7.94 11.91
CA GLU A 120 -14.18 -8.66 12.98
C GLU A 120 -13.75 -10.04 12.47
N MET A 121 -12.49 -10.37 12.72
CA MET A 121 -11.89 -11.67 12.43
C MET A 121 -10.97 -12.02 13.60
N ASP A 122 -11.24 -13.16 14.24
CA ASP A 122 -10.44 -13.67 15.36
C ASP A 122 -10.28 -12.62 16.49
N GLY A 123 -11.34 -11.87 16.80
CA GLY A 123 -11.34 -10.82 17.83
C GLY A 123 -10.66 -9.52 17.41
N VAL A 124 -10.21 -9.40 16.16
CA VAL A 124 -9.60 -8.18 15.61
C VAL A 124 -10.54 -7.53 14.59
N VAL A 125 -10.78 -6.23 14.74
CA VAL A 125 -11.61 -5.46 13.81
C VAL A 125 -10.75 -4.95 12.66
N ARG A 126 -10.94 -5.48 11.46
CA ARG A 126 -10.33 -4.95 10.24
C ARG A 126 -11.06 -3.67 9.81
N ARG A 127 -10.40 -2.54 10.01
CA ARG A 127 -10.95 -1.21 9.75
C ARG A 127 -10.60 -0.68 8.37
N TYR A 128 -9.45 -1.10 7.83
CA TYR A 128 -8.85 -0.54 6.62
C TYR A 128 -8.28 -1.64 5.72
N GLN A 129 -7.98 -1.23 4.50
CA GLN A 129 -7.10 -1.94 3.58
C GLN A 129 -5.82 -1.12 3.41
N ALA A 130 -4.66 -1.71 3.68
CA ALA A 130 -3.38 -0.99 3.65
C ALA A 130 -2.65 -1.06 2.31
N SER A 131 -3.35 -1.39 1.22
CA SER A 131 -2.74 -1.42 -0.13
C SER A 131 -2.52 -0.04 -0.74
N CYS A 132 -3.19 0.99 -0.20
CA CYS A 132 -2.95 2.39 -0.48
C CYS A 132 -3.14 3.18 0.81
N MET A 133 -2.13 3.96 1.16
CA MET A 133 -2.14 4.84 2.33
C MET A 133 -1.53 6.18 1.96
N VAL A 134 -2.00 7.24 2.60
CA VAL A 134 -1.39 8.56 2.50
C VAL A 134 -1.30 9.17 3.89
N TRP A 135 -0.14 9.75 4.23
CA TRP A 135 0.02 10.39 5.54
C TRP A 135 1.10 11.48 5.53
N ASP A 136 1.06 12.30 6.59
CA ASP A 136 2.04 13.33 6.89
C ASP A 136 2.94 12.83 8.04
N PRO A 137 4.23 12.49 7.80
CA PRO A 137 5.13 12.14 8.89
C PRO A 137 5.24 13.28 9.94
N PRO A 138 5.27 12.99 11.24
CA PRO A 138 5.42 11.66 11.84
C PRO A 138 4.11 10.96 12.23
N THR A 139 2.96 11.30 11.63
CA THR A 139 1.68 10.60 11.90
C THR A 139 1.84 9.09 11.69
N GLY A 140 1.36 8.31 12.64
CA GLY A 140 1.44 6.84 12.57
C GLY A 140 2.75 6.24 13.09
N ARG A 141 3.65 7.06 13.66
CA ARG A 141 4.91 6.61 14.24
C ARG A 141 4.73 5.42 15.20
N GLU A 142 3.65 5.42 15.96
CA GLU A 142 3.31 4.37 16.92
C GLU A 142 3.14 3.00 16.25
N ILE A 143 2.80 2.94 14.96
CA ILE A 143 2.72 1.71 14.19
C ILE A 143 4.08 1.01 14.17
N PHE A 144 5.17 1.77 14.03
CA PHE A 144 6.53 1.25 14.07
C PHE A 144 7.02 1.02 15.50
N ASP A 145 6.90 2.03 16.37
CA ASP A 145 7.47 2.03 17.72
C ASP A 145 6.90 0.88 18.60
N LEU A 146 5.66 0.49 18.38
CA LEU A 146 4.97 -0.55 19.14
C LEU A 146 4.96 -1.93 18.45
N ASN A 147 5.50 -2.04 17.23
CA ASN A 147 5.52 -3.32 16.53
C ASN A 147 6.60 -4.24 17.12
N THR A 148 6.19 -5.46 17.44
CA THR A 148 7.03 -6.51 18.02
C THR A 148 6.70 -7.85 17.40
N ILE A 149 7.49 -8.88 17.71
CA ILE A 149 7.18 -10.26 17.30
C ILE A 149 5.82 -10.69 17.85
N ASP A 150 5.52 -10.39 19.11
CA ASP A 150 4.23 -10.73 19.74
C ASP A 150 3.05 -10.06 19.02
N VAL A 151 3.24 -8.83 18.52
CA VAL A 151 2.24 -8.13 17.69
C VAL A 151 2.03 -8.88 16.37
N MET A 152 3.11 -9.26 15.69
CA MET A 152 3.03 -9.99 14.43
C MET A 152 2.40 -11.37 14.56
N GLU A 153 2.56 -12.04 15.70
CA GLU A 153 1.88 -13.30 16.02
C GLU A 153 0.40 -13.11 16.35
N ARG A 154 0.05 -12.01 17.01
CA ARG A 154 -1.32 -11.68 17.42
C ARG A 154 -2.20 -11.21 16.28
N PHE A 155 -1.65 -10.38 15.38
CA PHE A 155 -2.39 -9.80 14.28
C PHE A 155 -2.13 -10.59 13.00
N ARG A 156 -3.17 -10.85 12.23
CA ARG A 156 -3.08 -11.65 11.00
C ARG A 156 -2.28 -10.96 9.89
N ALA A 157 -2.29 -9.62 9.86
CA ALA A 157 -1.60 -8.83 8.85
C ALA A 157 -1.33 -7.40 9.36
N ASP A 158 -0.42 -6.70 8.67
CA ASP A 158 -0.06 -5.31 8.88
C ASP A 158 -1.27 -4.37 8.96
N GLN A 159 -2.24 -4.53 8.07
CA GLN A 159 -3.46 -3.70 8.02
C GLN A 159 -4.34 -3.85 9.27
N ASP A 160 -4.34 -5.01 9.91
CA ASP A 160 -5.07 -5.24 11.16
C ASP A 160 -4.37 -4.53 12.32
N TRP A 161 -3.03 -4.57 12.33
CA TRP A 161 -2.21 -3.83 13.27
C TRP A 161 -2.35 -2.31 13.10
N ILE A 162 -2.20 -1.81 11.87
CA ILE A 162 -2.39 -0.38 11.55
C ILE A 162 -3.76 0.10 12.03
N GLY A 163 -4.82 -0.67 11.74
CA GLY A 163 -6.17 -0.32 12.18
C GLY A 163 -6.40 -0.43 13.69
N HIS A 164 -5.60 -1.21 14.40
CA HIS A 164 -5.61 -1.28 15.86
C HIS A 164 -4.94 -0.04 16.49
N VAL A 165 -3.81 0.37 15.94
CA VAL A 165 -3.07 1.55 16.44
C VAL A 165 -3.78 2.86 16.08
N LEU A 166 -4.35 2.94 14.88
CA LEU A 166 -5.02 4.14 14.36
C LEU A 166 -6.50 3.86 14.05
N PRO A 167 -7.33 3.64 15.07
CA PRO A 167 -8.73 3.24 14.87
C PRO A 167 -9.59 4.31 14.18
N ASP A 168 -9.19 5.57 14.26
CA ASP A 168 -9.92 6.75 13.78
C ASP A 168 -9.24 7.43 12.59
N ALA A 169 -8.31 6.76 11.90
CA ALA A 169 -7.73 7.29 10.67
C ALA A 169 -8.82 7.50 9.60
N ALA A 170 -8.65 8.53 8.78
CA ALA A 170 -9.59 8.80 7.71
C ALA A 170 -9.63 7.68 6.67
N THR A 171 -10.78 7.50 6.02
CA THR A 171 -10.90 6.62 4.86
C THR A 171 -11.10 7.44 3.59
N MET A 172 -10.41 7.04 2.53
CA MET A 172 -10.59 7.62 1.20
C MET A 172 -11.92 7.17 0.57
N PRO A 173 -12.46 7.91 -0.40
CA PRO A 173 -13.69 7.54 -1.10
C PRO A 173 -13.63 6.13 -1.69
N PRO A 174 -14.58 5.24 -1.41
CA PRO A 174 -14.54 3.85 -1.85
C PRO A 174 -14.62 3.69 -3.38
N GLU A 175 -15.22 4.62 -4.10
CA GLU A 175 -15.33 4.65 -5.55
C GLU A 175 -13.97 4.80 -6.26
N TRP A 176 -12.94 5.23 -5.56
CA TRP A 176 -11.59 5.31 -6.12
C TRP A 176 -10.89 3.96 -6.27
N PHE A 177 -11.48 2.91 -5.71
CA PHE A 177 -10.86 1.60 -5.60
C PHE A 177 -11.76 0.51 -6.16
N ALA A 178 -11.19 -0.41 -6.93
CA ALA A 178 -11.88 -1.60 -7.38
C ALA A 178 -11.00 -2.84 -7.22
N LYS A 179 -11.62 -4.01 -7.26
CA LYS A 179 -10.91 -5.27 -7.48
C LYS A 179 -10.91 -5.61 -8.96
N ALA A 180 -9.86 -6.30 -9.42
CA ALA A 180 -9.74 -6.70 -10.81
C ALA A 180 -11.02 -7.34 -11.35
N ARG A 181 -11.64 -8.25 -10.57
CA ARG A 181 -12.91 -8.91 -10.95
C ARG A 181 -14.11 -7.97 -11.21
N GLN A 182 -14.04 -6.73 -10.69
CA GLN A 182 -15.08 -5.71 -10.91
C GLN A 182 -14.83 -4.90 -12.17
N CYS A 183 -13.70 -5.12 -12.84
CA CYS A 183 -13.27 -4.41 -14.03
C CYS A 183 -13.35 -5.26 -15.31
N ARG A 184 -14.10 -6.39 -15.28
CA ARG A 184 -14.23 -7.30 -16.44
C ARG A 184 -14.81 -6.62 -17.67
N ASP A 185 -15.78 -5.74 -17.46
CA ASP A 185 -16.43 -4.97 -18.53
C ASP A 185 -15.82 -3.58 -18.72
N GLY A 186 -14.62 -3.36 -18.17
CA GLY A 186 -13.90 -2.09 -18.17
C GLY A 186 -13.72 -1.52 -16.77
N VAL A 187 -12.80 -0.56 -16.63
CA VAL A 187 -12.56 0.15 -15.38
C VAL A 187 -13.61 1.24 -15.21
N PRO A 188 -14.35 1.28 -14.08
CA PRO A 188 -15.27 2.37 -13.80
C PRO A 188 -14.55 3.74 -13.80
N PRO A 189 -15.18 4.83 -14.26
CA PRO A 189 -14.51 6.11 -14.52
C PRO A 189 -13.88 6.76 -13.28
N ASP A 190 -14.44 6.53 -12.09
CA ASP A 190 -13.95 7.11 -10.85
C ASP A 190 -12.84 6.27 -10.20
N VAL A 191 -12.61 5.05 -10.67
CA VAL A 191 -11.60 4.14 -10.12
C VAL A 191 -10.20 4.61 -10.50
N ARG A 192 -9.37 4.79 -9.48
CA ARG A 192 -7.98 5.24 -9.60
C ARG A 192 -6.97 4.11 -9.38
N LEU A 193 -7.36 3.14 -8.55
CA LEU A 193 -6.54 1.98 -8.22
C LEU A 193 -7.36 0.70 -8.31
N VAL A 194 -6.82 -0.30 -8.98
CA VAL A 194 -7.39 -1.65 -9.05
C VAL A 194 -6.47 -2.62 -8.32
N LEU A 195 -7.05 -3.35 -7.34
CA LEU A 195 -6.35 -4.36 -6.56
C LEU A 195 -6.53 -5.72 -7.25
N ALA A 196 -5.43 -6.35 -7.55
CA ALA A 196 -5.45 -7.65 -8.22
C ALA A 196 -5.27 -8.84 -7.26
N HIS A 197 -4.49 -8.67 -6.19
CA HIS A 197 -4.18 -9.70 -5.19
C HIS A 197 -3.66 -11.03 -5.79
N ARG A 198 -2.92 -10.96 -6.89
CA ARG A 198 -2.38 -12.13 -7.59
C ARG A 198 -0.90 -11.93 -7.84
N VAL A 199 -0.14 -12.99 -7.70
CA VAL A 199 1.32 -13.01 -7.89
C VAL A 199 1.75 -13.21 -9.35
N ASP A 200 0.81 -13.49 -10.25
CA ASP A 200 1.07 -13.78 -11.66
C ASP A 200 0.88 -12.58 -12.61
N LEU A 201 0.98 -11.35 -12.06
CA LEU A 201 0.64 -10.12 -12.77
C LEU A 201 1.76 -9.51 -13.60
N ILE A 202 2.99 -9.91 -13.40
CA ILE A 202 4.13 -9.38 -14.16
C ILE A 202 3.92 -9.73 -15.63
N GLY A 203 3.90 -8.70 -16.47
CA GLY A 203 3.66 -8.83 -17.90
C GLY A 203 2.20 -8.96 -18.32
N ARG A 204 1.24 -8.95 -17.38
CA ARG A 204 -0.20 -8.96 -17.70
C ARG A 204 -0.81 -7.57 -17.71
N THR A 205 -1.75 -7.36 -18.59
CA THR A 205 -2.63 -6.19 -18.60
C THR A 205 -3.73 -6.31 -17.56
N LEU A 206 -4.35 -5.20 -17.20
CA LEU A 206 -5.50 -5.24 -16.29
C LEU A 206 -6.66 -6.07 -16.87
N ALA A 207 -6.88 -6.03 -18.18
CA ALA A 207 -7.92 -6.83 -18.85
C ALA A 207 -7.71 -8.34 -18.66
N GLU A 208 -6.47 -8.83 -18.77
CA GLU A 208 -6.11 -10.23 -18.56
C GLU A 208 -6.25 -10.67 -17.09
N VAL A 209 -6.12 -9.73 -16.15
CA VAL A 209 -6.25 -10.00 -14.72
C VAL A 209 -7.70 -9.93 -14.27
N ALA A 210 -8.53 -9.14 -14.94
CA ALA A 210 -9.96 -9.00 -14.67
C ALA A 210 -10.81 -10.15 -15.25
N ALA A 211 -10.29 -10.82 -16.29
CA ALA A 211 -10.96 -11.99 -16.89
C ALA A 211 -10.93 -13.22 -15.96
#